data_9b29904c7369801411ea814045ab4c94
#
_entry.id   9b29904c7369801411ea814045ab4c94
#
_cell.length_a   1.000
_cell.length_b   1.000
_cell.length_c   1.000
_cell.angle_alpha   90.00
_cell.angle_beta   90.00
_cell.angle_gamma   90.00
#
_symmetry.space_group_name_H-M   'P 1'
#
loop_
_entity.id
_entity.type
_entity.pdbx_description
1 polymer ?
#
loop_
_entity_poly.entity_id
_entity_poly.type
_entity_poly.pdbx_seq_one_letter_code
_entity_poly.pdbx_strand_id
1 'polypeptide(L)'
;MNNQVTCFLLYGSDNQLNKTIKGLTESSRTDQIFLLTDHPEDKDIPTEKCHLLPSFSFQHTEGIRQMLALTRTPYLLVYTKPHTLDMGYMALERMCDYLAAPESGMVYADHYQVTEGVRKPHPVIDYQPGSVRDDFDFGSVLL
;
A
#
# COMPACT_ATOMS: atom_id res chain seq x y z
N MET A 1 -5.84 -6.86 20.01
CA MET A 1 -5.62 -5.71 19.12
C MET A 1 -4.51 -6.06 18.18
N ASN A 2 -4.78 -6.03 16.91
CA ASN A 2 -3.86 -6.64 15.97
C ASN A 2 -3.33 -5.61 14.97
N ASN A 3 -2.67 -4.57 15.47
CA ASN A 3 -1.88 -3.69 14.62
C ASN A 3 -0.75 -4.51 13.99
N GLN A 4 -0.95 -4.96 12.76
CA GLN A 4 -0.05 -5.89 12.08
C GLN A 4 0.61 -5.31 10.86
N VAL A 5 0.12 -4.16 10.37
CA VAL A 5 0.52 -3.59 9.10
C VAL A 5 0.99 -2.16 9.25
N THR A 6 2.18 -1.88 8.76
CA THR A 6 2.67 -0.53 8.50
C THR A 6 2.48 -0.23 7.01
N CYS A 7 1.84 0.89 6.68
CA CYS A 7 1.50 1.25 5.32
C CYS A 7 2.43 2.35 4.78
N PHE A 8 2.84 2.23 3.52
CA PHE A 8 3.61 3.25 2.80
C PHE A 8 2.86 3.64 1.52
N LEU A 9 2.49 4.91 1.41
CA LEU A 9 1.67 5.44 0.33
C LEU A 9 2.37 6.63 -0.33
N LEU A 10 2.29 6.73 -1.65
CA LEU A 10 2.69 7.93 -2.38
C LEU A 10 1.64 9.03 -2.19
N TYR A 11 2.01 10.15 -1.57
CA TYR A 11 1.10 11.25 -1.29
C TYR A 11 1.27 12.36 -2.32
N GLY A 12 0.46 12.32 -3.37
CA GLY A 12 0.47 13.30 -4.45
C GLY A 12 -0.07 14.69 -4.06
N SER A 13 -0.09 15.60 -5.03
CA SER A 13 -0.51 16.99 -4.85
C SER A 13 -2.03 17.18 -4.66
N ASP A 14 -2.81 16.23 -5.12
CA ASP A 14 -4.26 16.22 -5.01
C ASP A 14 -4.69 15.26 -3.88
N ASN A 15 -5.71 15.62 -3.14
CA ASN A 15 -6.20 14.86 -1.99
C ASN A 15 -6.86 13.51 -2.37
N GLN A 16 -6.42 12.87 -3.44
CA GLN A 16 -7.00 11.63 -3.94
C GLN A 16 -6.83 10.45 -2.96
N LEU A 17 -5.84 10.51 -2.08
CA LEU A 17 -5.60 9.46 -1.08
C LEU A 17 -6.46 9.57 0.18
N ASN A 18 -7.23 10.62 0.36
CA ASN A 18 -8.01 10.79 1.60
C ASN A 18 -8.97 9.64 1.88
N LYS A 19 -9.63 9.12 0.85
CA LYS A 19 -10.51 7.94 0.97
C LYS A 19 -9.71 6.68 1.33
N THR A 20 -8.56 6.50 0.70
CA THR A 20 -7.64 5.38 0.96
C THR A 20 -7.13 5.41 2.40
N ILE A 21 -6.65 6.57 2.85
CA ILE A 21 -6.14 6.78 4.21
C ILE A 21 -7.24 6.50 5.23
N LYS A 22 -8.46 7.00 4.99
CA LYS A 22 -9.60 6.75 5.86
C LYS A 22 -9.88 5.24 5.98
N GLY A 23 -9.98 4.52 4.86
CA GLY A 23 -10.23 3.08 4.86
C GLY A 23 -9.14 2.29 5.58
N LEU A 24 -7.86 2.64 5.38
CA LEU A 24 -6.76 2.02 6.09
C LEU A 24 -6.78 2.35 7.59
N THR A 25 -7.11 3.58 7.97
CA THR A 25 -7.16 4.00 9.38
C THR A 25 -8.26 3.29 10.14
N GLU A 26 -9.39 3.00 9.49
CA GLU A 26 -10.54 2.29 10.07
C GLU A 26 -10.26 0.79 10.29
N SER A 27 -9.30 0.21 9.56
CA SER A 27 -8.92 -1.18 9.77
C SER A 27 -8.18 -1.37 11.10
N SER A 28 -8.59 -2.39 11.84
CA SER A 28 -7.91 -2.79 13.09
C SER A 28 -6.52 -3.40 12.86
N ARG A 29 -6.19 -3.74 11.61
CA ARG A 29 -4.87 -4.28 11.24
C ARG A 29 -3.82 -3.20 11.04
N THR A 30 -4.22 -1.96 10.74
CA THR A 30 -3.30 -0.86 10.45
C THR A 30 -2.73 -0.26 11.74
N ASP A 31 -1.40 -0.26 11.85
CA ASP A 31 -0.64 0.40 12.91
C ASP A 31 -0.35 1.85 12.55
N GLN A 32 0.49 2.07 11.55
CA GLN A 32 0.93 3.39 11.09
C GLN A 32 0.87 3.51 9.56
N ILE A 33 0.72 4.73 9.08
CA ILE A 33 0.66 5.08 7.66
C ILE A 33 1.72 6.14 7.40
N PHE A 34 2.72 5.81 6.59
CA PHE A 34 3.72 6.74 6.11
C PHE A 34 3.33 7.29 4.74
N LEU A 35 3.22 8.60 4.66
CA LEU A 35 2.84 9.34 3.46
C LEU A 35 4.09 9.93 2.83
N LEU A 36 4.50 9.36 1.70
CA LEU A 36 5.70 9.75 0.97
C LEU A 36 5.39 10.95 0.09
N THR A 37 6.05 12.07 0.33
CA THR A 37 5.82 13.31 -0.40
C THR A 37 7.11 14.13 -0.59
N ASP A 38 7.23 14.77 -1.72
CA ASP A 38 8.33 15.70 -2.00
C ASP A 38 8.04 17.12 -1.46
N HIS A 39 6.80 17.39 -1.07
CA HIS A 39 6.31 18.69 -0.58
C HIS A 39 5.58 18.55 0.76
N PRO A 40 6.29 18.20 1.84
CA PRO A 40 5.65 18.00 3.16
C PRO A 40 5.03 19.26 3.75
N GLU A 41 5.57 20.44 3.39
CA GLU A 41 5.08 21.75 3.86
C GLU A 41 3.68 22.09 3.38
N ASP A 42 3.25 21.52 2.27
CA ASP A 42 1.94 21.76 1.65
C ASP A 42 0.88 20.73 2.08
N LYS A 43 1.21 19.85 3.02
CA LYS A 43 0.38 18.71 3.38
C LYS A 43 -0.11 18.76 4.83
N ASP A 44 -1.39 18.56 5.00
CA ASP A 44 -1.96 18.26 6.30
C ASP A 44 -1.82 16.77 6.64
N ILE A 45 -1.62 16.48 7.93
CA ILE A 45 -1.62 15.10 8.43
C ILE A 45 -3.06 14.68 8.69
N PRO A 46 -3.63 13.74 7.92
CA PRO A 46 -5.07 13.45 7.97
C PRO A 46 -5.53 12.79 9.28
N THR A 47 -4.66 12.04 9.92
CA THR A 47 -4.96 11.31 11.18
C THR A 47 -3.71 11.16 12.04
N GLU A 48 -3.91 10.84 13.32
CA GLU A 48 -2.80 10.58 14.24
C GLU A 48 -1.93 9.36 13.87
N LYS A 49 -2.46 8.43 13.07
CA LYS A 49 -1.71 7.29 12.55
C LYS A 49 -0.82 7.64 11.36
N CYS A 50 -0.98 8.83 10.77
CA CYS A 50 -0.25 9.26 9.58
C CYS A 50 1.02 10.03 9.93
N HIS A 51 2.08 9.77 9.17
CA HIS A 51 3.35 10.45 9.27
C HIS A 51 3.82 10.85 7.88
N LEU A 52 4.26 12.11 7.70
CA LEU A 52 4.86 12.54 6.45
C LEU A 52 6.31 12.06 6.37
N LEU A 53 6.68 11.52 5.21
CA LEU A 53 8.03 11.05 4.94
C LEU A 53 8.57 11.77 3.69
N PRO A 54 9.36 12.84 3.87
CA PRO A 54 9.87 13.63 2.76
C PRO A 54 11.00 12.92 2.01
N SER A 55 11.13 13.26 0.73
CA SER A 55 12.26 12.85 -0.13
C SER A 55 12.47 11.33 -0.22
N PHE A 56 11.40 10.58 -0.17
CA PHE A 56 11.43 9.12 -0.24
C PHE A 56 11.21 8.61 -1.68
N SER A 57 11.90 7.54 -2.04
CA SER A 57 11.68 6.84 -3.30
C SER A 57 11.70 5.33 -3.12
N PHE A 58 10.69 4.65 -3.66
CA PHE A 58 10.68 3.18 -3.75
C PHE A 58 11.72 2.61 -4.72
N GLN A 59 12.29 3.45 -5.59
CA GLN A 59 13.23 3.03 -6.64
C GLN A 59 14.68 2.96 -6.15
N HIS A 60 14.95 3.43 -4.94
CA HIS A 60 16.31 3.48 -4.40
C HIS A 60 16.47 2.55 -3.21
N THR A 61 17.60 1.86 -3.14
CA THR A 61 17.94 0.97 -2.02
C THR A 61 17.84 1.67 -0.67
N GLU A 62 18.26 2.93 -0.59
CA GLU A 62 18.17 3.70 0.65
C GLU A 62 16.72 3.92 1.09
N GLY A 63 15.81 4.19 0.15
CA GLY A 63 14.37 4.28 0.44
C GLY A 63 13.82 2.96 1.01
N ILE A 64 14.17 1.84 0.40
CA ILE A 64 13.76 0.52 0.90
C ILE A 64 14.31 0.25 2.31
N ARG A 65 15.57 0.59 2.57
CA ARG A 65 16.18 0.46 3.91
C ARG A 65 15.46 1.31 4.95
N GLN A 66 15.13 2.55 4.61
CA GLN A 66 14.39 3.45 5.48
C GLN A 66 12.98 2.91 5.78
N MET A 67 12.30 2.39 4.76
CA MET A 67 11.00 1.75 4.92
C MET A 67 11.07 0.55 5.89
N LEU A 68 12.05 -0.32 5.72
CA LEU A 68 12.26 -1.46 6.63
C LEU A 68 12.61 -1.00 8.05
N ALA A 69 13.42 0.03 8.21
CA ALA A 69 13.79 0.57 9.52
C ALA A 69 12.61 1.20 10.28
N LEU A 70 11.63 1.75 9.55
CA LEU A 70 10.42 2.34 10.12
C LEU A 70 9.33 1.30 10.42
N THR A 71 9.39 0.14 9.76
CA THR A 71 8.41 -0.92 9.95
C THR A 71 8.66 -1.66 11.27
N ARG A 72 7.69 -1.59 12.19
CA ARG A 72 7.73 -2.27 13.50
C ARG A 72 6.68 -3.37 13.62
N THR A 73 5.94 -3.60 12.56
CA THR A 73 4.87 -4.60 12.48
C THR A 73 5.33 -5.82 11.68
N PRO A 74 4.66 -6.97 11.82
CA PRO A 74 5.00 -8.17 11.04
C PRO A 74 4.90 -7.98 9.53
N TYR A 75 4.00 -7.11 9.07
CA TYR A 75 3.73 -6.89 7.66
C TYR A 75 3.88 -5.43 7.28
N LEU A 76 4.23 -5.18 6.02
CA LEU A 76 4.21 -3.85 5.44
C LEU A 76 3.40 -3.86 4.15
N LEU A 77 2.56 -2.84 3.99
CA LEU A 77 1.80 -2.59 2.77
C LEU A 77 2.46 -1.46 2.00
N VAL A 78 2.70 -1.70 0.73
CA VAL A 78 3.20 -0.68 -0.20
C VAL A 78 2.15 -0.41 -1.26
N TYR A 79 1.76 0.85 -1.42
CA TYR A 79 0.94 1.30 -2.53
C TYR A 79 1.69 2.31 -3.38
N THR A 80 1.95 1.94 -4.62
CA THR A 80 2.90 2.64 -5.50
C THR A 80 2.26 3.69 -6.41
N LYS A 81 0.96 3.95 -6.29
CA LYS A 81 0.24 4.94 -7.10
C LYS A 81 -0.27 6.09 -6.22
N PRO A 82 -0.24 7.34 -6.69
CA PRO A 82 -0.75 8.49 -5.95
C PRO A 82 -2.27 8.70 -6.10
N HIS A 83 -3.00 7.68 -6.50
CA HIS A 83 -4.44 7.75 -6.78
C HIS A 83 -5.26 7.05 -5.70
N THR A 84 -6.57 7.32 -5.69
CA THR A 84 -7.48 6.65 -4.76
C THR A 84 -7.40 5.13 -4.95
N LEU A 85 -7.17 4.43 -3.85
CA LEU A 85 -7.33 2.99 -3.73
C LEU A 85 -8.58 2.71 -2.89
N ASP A 86 -9.54 2.04 -3.47
CA ASP A 86 -10.70 1.53 -2.75
C ASP A 86 -10.48 0.04 -2.47
N MET A 87 -10.03 -0.26 -1.27
CA MET A 87 -9.91 -1.65 -0.84
C MET A 87 -11.31 -2.20 -0.56
N GLY A 88 -11.64 -3.35 -1.11
CA GLY A 88 -12.91 -4.01 -0.84
C GLY A 88 -13.12 -4.32 0.63
N TYR A 89 -14.36 -4.65 0.99
CA TYR A 89 -14.71 -5.00 2.37
C TYR A 89 -13.79 -6.06 2.96
N MET A 90 -13.20 -5.76 4.11
CA MET A 90 -12.23 -6.62 4.82
C MET A 90 -11.05 -7.10 3.94
N ALA A 91 -10.67 -6.34 2.92
CA ALA A 91 -9.61 -6.77 2.01
C ALA A 91 -8.25 -6.87 2.74
N LEU A 92 -7.91 -5.88 3.57
CA LEU A 92 -6.66 -5.89 4.32
C LEU A 92 -6.61 -7.05 5.32
N GLU A 93 -7.71 -7.28 6.02
CA GLU A 93 -7.85 -8.40 6.96
C GLU A 93 -7.61 -9.74 6.28
N ARG A 94 -8.24 -9.95 5.13
CA ARG A 94 -8.07 -11.16 4.33
C ARG A 94 -6.64 -11.32 3.80
N MET A 95 -6.02 -10.24 3.33
CA MET A 95 -4.62 -10.28 2.90
C MET A 95 -3.70 -10.68 4.06
N CYS A 96 -3.92 -10.13 5.26
CA CYS A 96 -3.16 -10.52 6.45
C CYS A 96 -3.35 -12.00 6.79
N ASP A 97 -4.57 -12.51 6.69
CA ASP A 97 -4.87 -13.91 6.97
C ASP A 97 -4.15 -14.85 5.97
N TYR A 98 -4.03 -14.45 4.71
CA TYR A 98 -3.22 -15.20 3.72
C TYR A 98 -1.71 -15.16 4.06
N LEU A 99 -1.20 -14.02 4.52
CA LEU A 99 0.21 -13.91 4.93
C LEU A 99 0.54 -14.72 6.19
N ALA A 100 -0.45 -15.01 7.01
CA ALA A 100 -0.24 -15.86 8.19
C ALA A 100 0.11 -17.32 7.83
N ALA A 101 -0.08 -17.75 6.58
CA ALA A 101 0.37 -19.06 6.13
C ALA A 101 1.91 -19.11 6.09
N PRO A 102 2.54 -20.21 6.60
CA PRO A 102 4.00 -20.28 6.80
C PRO A 102 4.85 -20.11 5.54
N GLU A 103 4.28 -20.34 4.38
CA GLU A 103 4.99 -20.25 3.09
C GLU A 103 4.74 -18.95 2.33
N SER A 104 3.91 -18.05 2.89
CA SER A 104 3.58 -16.78 2.24
C SER A 104 4.61 -15.71 2.57
N GLY A 105 5.22 -15.13 1.54
CA GLY A 105 6.14 -14.01 1.68
C GLY A 105 5.59 -12.70 1.15
N MET A 106 4.56 -12.75 0.30
CA MET A 106 3.91 -11.58 -0.28
C MET A 106 2.49 -11.94 -0.71
N VAL A 107 1.58 -10.98 -0.60
CA VAL A 107 0.20 -11.08 -1.10
C VAL A 107 -0.11 -9.91 -2.03
N TYR A 108 -0.72 -10.21 -3.15
CA TYR A 108 -1.29 -9.29 -4.13
C TYR A 108 -2.65 -9.82 -4.59
N ALA A 109 -3.45 -9.00 -5.27
CA ALA A 109 -4.81 -9.40 -5.61
C ALA A 109 -5.24 -8.92 -7.01
N ASP A 110 -6.19 -9.64 -7.58
CA ASP A 110 -6.98 -9.13 -8.69
C ASP A 110 -7.59 -7.78 -8.31
N HIS A 111 -7.66 -6.88 -9.25
CA HIS A 111 -8.21 -5.55 -9.02
C HIS A 111 -8.94 -5.01 -10.24
N TYR A 112 -9.68 -3.93 -10.03
CA TYR A 112 -10.26 -3.13 -11.09
C TYR A 112 -9.45 -1.84 -11.26
N GLN A 113 -9.13 -1.51 -12.48
CA GLN A 113 -8.68 -0.17 -12.83
C GLN A 113 -9.89 0.69 -13.19
N VAL A 114 -9.99 1.86 -12.59
CA VAL A 114 -11.08 2.81 -12.85
C VAL A 114 -10.51 4.02 -13.56
N THR A 115 -10.94 4.23 -14.79
CA THR A 115 -10.56 5.39 -15.59
C THR A 115 -11.83 6.06 -16.12
N GLU A 116 -12.02 7.34 -15.82
CA GLU A 116 -13.21 8.11 -16.25
C GLU A 116 -14.54 7.41 -15.87
N GLY A 117 -14.58 6.78 -14.70
CA GLY A 117 -15.75 6.05 -14.20
C GLY A 117 -15.96 4.66 -14.81
N VAL A 118 -15.14 4.25 -15.76
CA VAL A 118 -15.19 2.91 -16.36
C VAL A 118 -14.30 1.95 -15.59
N ARG A 119 -14.90 0.85 -15.14
CA ARG A 119 -14.18 -0.25 -14.48
C ARG A 119 -13.69 -1.27 -15.50
N LYS A 120 -12.39 -1.54 -15.47
CA LYS A 120 -11.78 -2.63 -16.26
C LYS A 120 -11.18 -3.65 -15.30
N PRO A 121 -11.56 -4.94 -15.41
CA PRO A 121 -10.95 -5.97 -14.60
C PRO A 121 -9.46 -6.13 -14.99
N HIS A 122 -8.62 -6.30 -13.99
CA HIS A 122 -7.21 -6.63 -14.15
C HIS A 122 -6.92 -7.87 -13.31
N PRO A 123 -7.16 -9.07 -13.87
CA PRO A 123 -6.82 -10.31 -13.20
C PRO A 123 -5.30 -10.47 -13.16
N VAL A 124 -4.80 -11.00 -12.06
CA VAL A 124 -3.39 -11.34 -11.89
C VAL A 124 -3.22 -12.87 -11.93
N ILE A 125 -2.00 -13.31 -12.16
CA ILE A 125 -1.65 -14.74 -12.15
C ILE A 125 -0.99 -15.12 -10.83
N ASP A 126 -1.06 -16.40 -10.48
CA ASP A 126 -0.27 -16.94 -9.38
C ASP A 126 1.22 -16.76 -9.67
N TYR A 127 1.99 -16.42 -8.65
CA TYR A 127 3.43 -16.31 -8.79
C TYR A 127 4.04 -17.66 -9.18
N GLN A 128 4.90 -17.61 -10.17
CA GLN A 128 5.75 -18.71 -10.58
C GLN A 128 7.20 -18.22 -10.77
N PRO A 129 8.23 -19.02 -10.53
CA PRO A 129 9.60 -18.63 -10.82
C PRO A 129 9.74 -18.12 -12.27
N GLY A 130 10.28 -16.90 -12.43
CA GLY A 130 10.41 -16.23 -13.73
C GLY A 130 9.16 -15.47 -14.21
N SER A 131 8.07 -15.43 -13.43
CA SER A 131 6.86 -14.66 -13.80
C SER A 131 6.98 -13.15 -13.51
N VAL A 132 7.93 -12.73 -12.69
CA VAL A 132 8.19 -11.29 -12.45
C VAL A 132 8.96 -10.74 -13.65
N ARG A 133 8.27 -10.00 -14.49
CA ARG A 133 8.80 -9.40 -15.74
C ARG A 133 8.24 -7.99 -15.89
N ASP A 134 8.93 -7.17 -16.69
CA ASP A 134 8.52 -5.78 -16.92
C ASP A 134 7.20 -5.66 -17.71
N ASP A 135 6.78 -6.71 -18.39
CA ASP A 135 5.58 -6.75 -19.22
C ASP A 135 4.33 -7.28 -18.51
N PHE A 136 4.42 -7.62 -17.22
CA PHE A 136 3.27 -8.06 -16.43
C PHE A 136 3.11 -7.22 -15.16
N ASP A 137 1.93 -6.63 -15.00
CA ASP A 137 1.58 -5.81 -13.84
C ASP A 137 0.83 -6.64 -12.79
N PHE A 138 1.49 -6.97 -11.69
CA PHE A 138 0.90 -7.63 -10.52
C PHE A 138 0.05 -6.69 -9.66
N GLY A 139 -0.08 -5.44 -10.06
CA GLY A 139 -0.83 -4.43 -9.34
C GLY A 139 0.05 -3.48 -8.55
N SER A 140 -0.60 -2.49 -7.97
CA SER A 140 0.07 -1.39 -7.28
C SER A 140 0.05 -1.53 -5.76
N VAL A 141 -0.58 -2.58 -5.24
CA VAL A 141 -0.70 -2.89 -3.80
C VAL A 141 -0.02 -4.20 -3.53
N LEU A 142 0.97 -4.15 -2.65
CA LEU A 142 1.72 -5.31 -2.18
C LEU A 142 1.69 -5.34 -0.65
N LEU A 143 1.38 -6.46 -0.07
CA LEU A 143 1.41 -6.71 1.38
C LEU A 143 2.40 -7.82 1.69
#